data_b7caa8231532fabd880305cb75413e48
#
_entry.id   b7caa8231532fabd880305cb75413e48
#
_cell.length_a   1.000
_cell.length_b   1.000
_cell.length_c   1.000
_cell.angle_alpha   90.00
_cell.angle_beta   90.00
_cell.angle_gamma   90.00
#
_symmetry.space_group_name_H-M   'P 1'
#
loop_
_entity.id
_entity.type
_entity.pdbx_description
1 polymer ?
#
loop_
_entity_poly.entity_id
_entity_poly.type
_entity_poly.pdbx_seq_one_letter_code
_entity_poly.pdbx_strand_id
1 'polypeptide(L)'
;IKAQTLSLEAKLALIEAAIKALPDYSSQLAAIETAIKNLPDYGDKLDAIATAIKAIPDYSDKFDAVTAALGAMKAQVEALGTAQASIATQIAGVTTAINNLIAAVNSGNTDAATALAQIIQKLEELKAAIGNGTPTGDYVTCVTSKAIGEVFTIGTTSNEVAEVSGAVYYSSQQINPGVIFHNYKITSQTITIKGKLTYLNVSNNQLTRLMVNIPGLTELVCDKNLLTSVTIASNDLSSLSVGENQLRHLNLKNYPKLTYLNCRKNKISDLDLSANKKLVTFYCEENKLTSLDFSNNKEISVITCCSNQISGEGMQTLANSLPEKKNSNRGQIVLVDKRTGVTEGNTYTDAQKSKIVNKWWDVYKGSDNGHKLIGYILVITIIVK
;
A
#
# COMPACT_ATOMS: atom_id res chain seq x y z
N ILE A 1 -7.19 -3.47 19.58
CA ILE A 1 -8.03 -4.24 18.64
C ILE A 1 -9.15 -4.95 19.43
N LYS A 2 -8.87 -5.83 20.44
CA LYS A 2 -9.89 -6.56 21.21
C LYS A 2 -10.94 -5.62 21.85
N ALA A 3 -10.52 -4.48 22.40
CA ALA A 3 -11.42 -3.47 22.95
C ALA A 3 -12.28 -2.79 21.88
N GLN A 4 -11.75 -2.60 20.67
CA GLN A 4 -12.49 -2.05 19.54
C GLN A 4 -13.49 -3.04 18.97
N THR A 5 -13.16 -4.33 18.93
CA THR A 5 -14.08 -5.40 18.50
C THR A 5 -15.27 -5.52 19.46
N LEU A 6 -15.01 -5.53 20.78
CA LEU A 6 -16.06 -5.53 21.80
C LEU A 6 -16.97 -4.28 21.72
N SER A 7 -16.38 -3.10 21.43
CA SER A 7 -17.14 -1.86 21.22
C SER A 7 -18.00 -1.91 19.95
N LEU A 8 -17.52 -2.59 18.89
CA LEU A 8 -18.25 -2.74 17.63
C LEU A 8 -19.40 -3.73 17.80
N GLU A 9 -19.19 -4.86 18.49
CA GLU A 9 -20.23 -5.83 18.82
C GLU A 9 -21.34 -5.20 19.67
N ALA A 10 -20.98 -4.40 20.68
CA ALA A 10 -21.96 -3.67 21.50
C ALA A 10 -22.78 -2.67 20.68
N LYS A 11 -22.14 -1.95 19.75
CA LYS A 11 -22.84 -1.03 18.83
C LYS A 11 -23.75 -1.75 17.86
N LEU A 12 -23.31 -2.91 17.34
CA LEU A 12 -24.13 -3.75 16.46
C LEU A 12 -25.36 -4.27 17.19
N ALA A 13 -25.21 -4.74 18.43
CA ALA A 13 -26.33 -5.19 19.26
C ALA A 13 -27.33 -4.07 19.53
N LEU A 14 -26.85 -2.84 19.75
CA LEU A 14 -27.72 -1.66 19.93
C LEU A 14 -28.48 -1.32 18.63
N ILE A 15 -27.81 -1.39 17.47
CA ILE A 15 -28.46 -1.17 16.17
C ILE A 15 -29.49 -2.26 15.90
N GLU A 16 -29.17 -3.52 16.15
CA GLU A 16 -30.10 -4.65 15.99
C GLU A 16 -31.31 -4.50 16.91
N ALA A 17 -31.09 -4.12 18.19
CA ALA A 17 -32.18 -3.84 19.15
C ALA A 17 -33.03 -2.65 18.71
N ALA A 18 -32.40 -1.58 18.18
CA ALA A 18 -33.11 -0.41 17.66
C ALA A 18 -33.95 -0.74 16.41
N ILE A 19 -33.42 -1.58 15.51
CA ILE A 19 -34.19 -2.05 14.32
C ILE A 19 -35.35 -2.94 14.73
N LYS A 20 -35.17 -3.86 15.69
CA LYS A 20 -36.26 -4.70 16.23
C LYS A 20 -37.27 -3.91 17.03
N ALA A 21 -36.86 -2.77 17.59
CA ALA A 21 -37.73 -1.85 18.35
C ALA A 21 -38.41 -0.81 17.45
N LEU A 22 -38.10 -0.79 16.15
CA LEU A 22 -38.86 0.05 15.22
C LEU A 22 -40.33 -0.41 15.25
N PRO A 23 -41.26 0.50 15.49
CA PRO A 23 -42.67 0.13 15.58
C PRO A 23 -43.07 -0.56 14.26
N ASP A 24 -43.74 -1.69 14.40
CA ASP A 24 -44.45 -2.29 13.28
C ASP A 24 -45.64 -1.36 12.93
N TYR A 25 -45.43 -0.52 11.95
CA TYR A 25 -46.45 0.42 11.49
C TYR A 25 -47.60 -0.26 10.71
N SER A 26 -47.48 -1.54 10.37
CA SER A 26 -48.52 -2.25 9.63
C SER A 26 -49.84 -2.31 10.43
N SER A 27 -49.79 -2.52 11.71
CA SER A 27 -51.00 -2.46 12.57
C SER A 27 -51.58 -1.06 12.71
N GLN A 28 -50.72 -0.03 12.74
CA GLN A 28 -51.18 1.37 12.77
C GLN A 28 -51.74 1.81 11.42
N LEU A 29 -51.15 1.38 10.32
CA LEU A 29 -51.68 1.62 8.98
C LEU A 29 -53.02 0.92 8.78
N ALA A 30 -53.17 -0.31 9.23
CA ALA A 30 -54.46 -1.03 9.25
C ALA A 30 -55.54 -0.36 10.11
N ALA A 31 -55.15 0.18 11.26
CA ALA A 31 -56.04 0.95 12.11
C ALA A 31 -56.47 2.27 11.48
N ILE A 32 -55.56 2.98 10.80
CA ILE A 32 -55.85 4.19 10.01
C ILE A 32 -56.74 3.86 8.84
N GLU A 33 -56.51 2.80 8.10
CA GLU A 33 -57.37 2.33 6.99
C GLU A 33 -58.76 2.03 7.49
N THR A 34 -58.88 1.33 8.62
CA THR A 34 -60.15 1.01 9.29
C THR A 34 -60.87 2.27 9.78
N ALA A 35 -60.18 3.20 10.40
CA ALA A 35 -60.76 4.47 10.84
C ALA A 35 -61.26 5.34 9.68
N ILE A 36 -60.48 5.37 8.57
CA ILE A 36 -60.87 6.08 7.32
C ILE A 36 -62.13 5.47 6.69
N LYS A 37 -62.24 4.13 6.63
CA LYS A 37 -63.38 3.41 6.12
C LYS A 37 -64.67 3.62 6.91
N ASN A 38 -64.54 3.96 8.21
CA ASN A 38 -65.67 4.19 9.09
C ASN A 38 -66.14 5.66 9.19
N LEU A 39 -65.52 6.59 8.41
CA LEU A 39 -65.97 7.97 8.32
C LEU A 39 -67.22 8.07 7.42
N PRO A 40 -68.31 8.69 7.88
CA PRO A 40 -69.51 8.86 7.01
C PRO A 40 -69.23 9.84 5.85
N ASP A 41 -69.67 9.50 4.66
CA ASP A 41 -69.91 10.38 3.50
C ASP A 41 -68.70 10.97 2.77
N TYR A 42 -67.60 10.23 2.67
CA TYR A 42 -66.41 10.63 1.86
C TYR A 42 -65.92 9.55 0.88
N GLY A 43 -66.85 8.74 0.30
CA GLY A 43 -66.52 7.52 -0.45
C GLY A 43 -65.37 7.65 -1.45
N ASP A 44 -65.44 8.51 -2.45
CA ASP A 44 -64.40 8.66 -3.50
C ASP A 44 -63.04 9.17 -2.96
N LYS A 45 -63.09 10.04 -1.92
CA LYS A 45 -61.85 10.54 -1.32
C LYS A 45 -61.20 9.51 -0.39
N LEU A 46 -62.02 8.68 0.28
CA LEU A 46 -61.53 7.57 1.12
C LEU A 46 -60.91 6.47 0.28
N ASP A 47 -61.49 6.16 -0.88
CA ASP A 47 -60.91 5.19 -1.83
C ASP A 47 -59.61 5.68 -2.43
N ALA A 48 -59.50 6.97 -2.72
CA ALA A 48 -58.23 7.57 -3.14
C ALA A 48 -57.15 7.52 -2.08
N ILE A 49 -57.51 7.79 -0.81
CA ILE A 49 -56.60 7.70 0.31
C ILE A 49 -56.23 6.23 0.62
N ALA A 50 -57.20 5.31 0.58
CA ALA A 50 -56.93 3.87 0.75
C ALA A 50 -56.02 3.33 -0.35
N THR A 51 -56.22 3.80 -1.58
CA THR A 51 -55.34 3.47 -2.71
C THR A 51 -53.94 4.05 -2.51
N ALA A 52 -53.83 5.30 -2.03
CA ALA A 52 -52.56 5.94 -1.72
C ALA A 52 -51.83 5.24 -0.57
N ILE A 53 -52.56 4.79 0.47
CA ILE A 53 -52.00 4.02 1.61
C ILE A 53 -51.51 2.64 1.12
N LYS A 54 -52.25 1.98 0.22
CA LYS A 54 -51.82 0.70 -0.38
C LYS A 54 -50.64 0.86 -1.34
N ALA A 55 -50.47 2.04 -1.89
CA ALA A 55 -49.33 2.37 -2.75
C ALA A 55 -48.08 2.82 -1.95
N ILE A 56 -48.20 2.97 -0.61
CA ILE A 56 -47.01 3.17 0.24
C ILE A 56 -46.16 1.92 0.10
N PRO A 57 -44.90 2.04 -0.37
CA PRO A 57 -44.02 0.88 -0.56
C PRO A 57 -43.94 0.07 0.73
N ASP A 58 -44.19 -1.21 0.64
CA ASP A 58 -43.87 -2.13 1.73
C ASP A 58 -42.35 -2.15 1.86
N TYR A 59 -41.86 -1.59 2.94
CA TYR A 59 -40.43 -1.55 3.27
C TYR A 59 -39.99 -2.81 4.02
N SER A 60 -40.86 -3.78 4.27
CA SER A 60 -40.53 -5.02 5.00
C SER A 60 -39.36 -5.74 4.34
N ASP A 61 -39.39 -5.94 3.01
CA ASP A 61 -38.29 -6.56 2.27
C ASP A 61 -36.95 -5.80 2.40
N LYS A 62 -37.01 -4.46 2.49
CA LYS A 62 -35.81 -3.64 2.70
C LYS A 62 -35.29 -3.75 4.14
N PHE A 63 -36.17 -3.81 5.11
CA PHE A 63 -35.77 -4.05 6.51
C PHE A 63 -35.25 -5.46 6.71
N ASP A 64 -35.81 -6.45 6.06
CA ASP A 64 -35.30 -7.81 6.04
C ASP A 64 -33.91 -7.90 5.38
N ALA A 65 -33.72 -7.22 4.26
CA ALA A 65 -32.42 -7.12 3.62
C ALA A 65 -31.37 -6.44 4.52
N VAL A 66 -31.74 -5.36 5.20
CA VAL A 66 -30.86 -4.67 6.18
C VAL A 66 -30.56 -5.59 7.36
N THR A 67 -31.55 -6.28 7.89
CA THR A 67 -31.40 -7.21 9.01
C THR A 67 -30.47 -8.38 8.62
N ALA A 68 -30.64 -8.93 7.42
CA ALA A 68 -29.79 -9.97 6.89
C ALA A 68 -28.33 -9.47 6.70
N ALA A 69 -28.16 -8.25 6.15
CA ALA A 69 -26.85 -7.64 6.02
C ALA A 69 -26.16 -7.39 7.36
N LEU A 70 -26.90 -6.93 8.36
CA LEU A 70 -26.39 -6.76 9.74
C LEU A 70 -26.03 -8.09 10.39
N GLY A 71 -26.84 -9.14 10.15
CA GLY A 71 -26.53 -10.49 10.60
C GLY A 71 -25.25 -11.05 9.98
N ALA A 72 -25.05 -10.83 8.69
CA ALA A 72 -23.83 -11.20 7.99
C ALA A 72 -22.60 -10.41 8.51
N MET A 73 -22.77 -9.12 8.75
CA MET A 73 -21.71 -8.26 9.31
C MET A 73 -21.36 -8.67 10.75
N LYS A 74 -22.35 -9.03 11.57
CA LYS A 74 -22.13 -9.58 12.92
C LYS A 74 -21.32 -10.87 12.86
N ALA A 75 -21.68 -11.81 12.00
CA ALA A 75 -20.92 -13.05 11.80
C ALA A 75 -19.48 -12.79 11.36
N GLN A 76 -19.24 -11.80 10.49
CA GLN A 76 -17.89 -11.39 10.09
C GLN A 76 -17.10 -10.81 11.28
N VAL A 77 -17.70 -10.00 12.12
CA VAL A 77 -17.08 -9.42 13.33
C VAL A 77 -16.72 -10.52 14.32
N GLU A 78 -17.60 -11.50 14.54
CA GLU A 78 -17.34 -12.67 15.41
C GLU A 78 -16.20 -13.52 14.85
N ALA A 79 -16.17 -13.77 13.54
CA ALA A 79 -15.08 -14.47 12.87
C ALA A 79 -13.76 -13.70 13.00
N LEU A 80 -13.78 -12.37 12.88
CA LEU A 80 -12.62 -11.52 13.09
C LEU A 80 -12.12 -11.61 14.54
N GLY A 81 -13.01 -11.61 15.52
CA GLY A 81 -12.68 -11.78 16.95
C GLY A 81 -11.99 -13.13 17.20
N THR A 82 -12.50 -14.20 16.59
CA THR A 82 -11.90 -15.55 16.68
C THR A 82 -10.51 -15.59 16.03
N ALA A 83 -10.36 -15.02 14.83
CA ALA A 83 -9.07 -14.93 14.15
C ALA A 83 -8.05 -14.13 14.95
N GLN A 84 -8.48 -13.04 15.59
CA GLN A 84 -7.65 -12.20 16.44
C GLN A 84 -7.18 -12.94 17.70
N ALA A 85 -8.04 -13.73 18.34
CA ALA A 85 -7.67 -14.56 19.49
C ALA A 85 -6.64 -15.63 19.08
N SER A 86 -6.80 -16.22 17.88
CA SER A 86 -5.83 -17.16 17.31
C SER A 86 -4.47 -16.50 17.07
N ILE A 87 -4.45 -15.30 16.48
CA ILE A 87 -3.21 -14.53 16.26
C ILE A 87 -2.53 -14.19 17.58
N ALA A 88 -3.26 -13.78 18.59
CA ALA A 88 -2.72 -13.48 19.92
C ALA A 88 -2.05 -14.73 20.54
N THR A 89 -2.66 -15.90 20.39
CA THR A 89 -2.10 -17.18 20.84
C THR A 89 -0.80 -17.52 20.08
N GLN A 90 -0.78 -17.32 18.78
CA GLN A 90 0.41 -17.56 17.95
C GLN A 90 1.55 -16.60 18.30
N ILE A 91 1.26 -15.31 18.53
CA ILE A 91 2.25 -14.32 18.98
C ILE A 91 2.84 -14.72 20.32
N ALA A 92 2.04 -15.19 21.27
CA ALA A 92 2.53 -15.70 22.55
C ALA A 92 3.46 -16.91 22.37
N GLY A 93 3.13 -17.81 21.42
CA GLY A 93 3.97 -18.93 21.05
C GLY A 93 5.33 -18.51 20.46
N VAL A 94 5.33 -17.54 19.56
CA VAL A 94 6.56 -16.94 19.00
C VAL A 94 7.39 -16.28 20.10
N THR A 95 6.78 -15.53 21.00
CA THR A 95 7.47 -14.88 22.13
C THR A 95 8.14 -15.90 23.02
N THR A 96 7.47 -17.02 23.34
CA THR A 96 8.04 -18.11 24.13
C THR A 96 9.21 -18.75 23.41
N ALA A 97 9.12 -19.02 22.12
CA ALA A 97 10.19 -19.59 21.32
C ALA A 97 11.42 -18.66 21.24
N ILE A 98 11.22 -17.34 21.12
CA ILE A 98 12.29 -16.34 21.16
C ILE A 98 12.99 -16.33 22.54
N ASN A 99 12.23 -16.38 23.62
CA ASN A 99 12.79 -16.41 24.97
C ASN A 99 13.63 -17.69 25.21
N ASN A 100 13.17 -18.83 24.68
CA ASN A 100 13.93 -20.08 24.71
C ASN A 100 15.25 -19.99 23.93
N LEU A 101 15.24 -19.33 22.76
CA LEU A 101 16.47 -19.07 21.99
C LEU A 101 17.44 -18.18 22.76
N ILE A 102 16.95 -17.10 23.38
CA ILE A 102 17.77 -16.19 24.19
C ILE A 102 18.41 -16.97 25.37
N ALA A 103 17.63 -17.83 26.04
CA ALA A 103 18.15 -18.66 27.13
C ALA A 103 19.21 -19.67 26.64
N ALA A 104 18.99 -20.32 25.51
CA ALA A 104 19.95 -21.24 24.89
C ALA A 104 21.25 -20.54 24.50
N VAL A 105 21.17 -19.36 23.87
CA VAL A 105 22.35 -18.54 23.51
C VAL A 105 23.12 -18.10 24.75
N ASN A 106 22.42 -17.61 25.79
CA ASN A 106 23.07 -17.13 27.02
C ASN A 106 23.72 -18.26 27.84
N SER A 107 23.22 -19.50 27.71
CA SER A 107 23.80 -20.66 28.38
C SER A 107 24.97 -21.31 27.62
N GLY A 108 25.33 -20.80 26.45
CA GLY A 108 26.35 -21.39 25.59
C GLY A 108 26.00 -22.80 25.06
N ASN A 109 24.70 -23.13 25.08
CA ASN A 109 24.19 -24.45 24.67
C ASN A 109 24.13 -24.56 23.14
N THR A 110 24.44 -25.76 22.61
CA THR A 110 24.38 -26.09 21.16
C THR A 110 22.97 -26.18 20.60
N ASP A 111 21.93 -26.07 21.44
CA ASP A 111 20.52 -26.18 21.03
C ASP A 111 19.94 -24.90 20.41
N ALA A 112 20.74 -23.88 20.17
CA ALA A 112 20.30 -22.64 19.53
C ALA A 112 19.66 -22.89 18.14
N ALA A 113 20.17 -23.88 17.39
CA ALA A 113 19.61 -24.26 16.09
C ALA A 113 18.19 -24.84 16.21
N THR A 114 17.95 -25.67 17.23
CA THR A 114 16.63 -26.25 17.52
C THR A 114 15.64 -25.17 17.95
N ALA A 115 16.06 -24.22 18.80
CA ALA A 115 15.24 -23.10 19.23
C ALA A 115 14.91 -22.16 18.06
N LEU A 116 15.85 -21.93 17.15
CA LEU A 116 15.62 -21.16 15.92
C LEU A 116 14.60 -21.85 14.99
N ALA A 117 14.70 -23.17 14.83
CA ALA A 117 13.74 -23.94 14.04
C ALA A 117 12.32 -23.83 14.63
N GLN A 118 12.16 -23.84 15.96
CA GLN A 118 10.87 -23.61 16.61
C GLN A 118 10.31 -22.22 16.36
N ILE A 119 11.14 -21.17 16.35
CA ILE A 119 10.72 -19.83 16.01
C ILE A 119 10.21 -19.75 14.56
N ILE A 120 10.96 -20.34 13.61
CA ILE A 120 10.58 -20.39 12.20
C ILE A 120 9.23 -21.10 12.04
N GLN A 121 9.04 -22.26 12.70
CA GLN A 121 7.77 -22.97 12.68
C GLN A 121 6.62 -22.11 13.22
N LYS A 122 6.80 -21.43 14.36
CA LYS A 122 5.76 -20.55 14.94
C LYS A 122 5.46 -19.33 14.07
N LEU A 123 6.44 -18.80 13.35
CA LEU A 123 6.22 -17.72 12.38
C LEU A 123 5.42 -18.19 11.16
N GLU A 124 5.64 -19.41 10.67
CA GLU A 124 4.83 -19.98 9.58
C GLU A 124 3.38 -20.28 10.04
N GLU A 125 3.18 -20.77 11.26
CA GLU A 125 1.85 -20.93 11.86
C GLU A 125 1.13 -19.59 12.01
N LEU A 126 1.83 -18.54 12.45
CA LEU A 126 1.29 -17.17 12.56
C LEU A 126 0.93 -16.62 11.17
N LYS A 127 1.79 -16.81 10.17
CA LYS A 127 1.55 -16.42 8.78
C LYS A 127 0.31 -17.10 8.22
N ALA A 128 0.12 -18.39 8.47
CA ALA A 128 -1.08 -19.14 8.09
C ALA A 128 -2.34 -18.62 8.79
N ALA A 129 -2.25 -18.31 10.08
CA ALA A 129 -3.38 -17.74 10.84
C ALA A 129 -3.78 -16.34 10.37
N ILE A 130 -2.80 -15.50 10.00
CA ILE A 130 -3.04 -14.17 9.43
C ILE A 130 -3.60 -14.30 8.00
N GLY A 131 -3.13 -15.27 7.22
CA GLY A 131 -3.56 -15.50 5.84
C GLY A 131 -5.03 -15.92 5.69
N ASN A 132 -5.63 -16.50 6.73
CA ASN A 132 -7.02 -16.94 6.72
C ASN A 132 -8.08 -15.80 6.74
N GLY A 133 -7.65 -14.55 6.84
CA GLY A 133 -8.52 -13.37 6.77
C GLY A 133 -8.18 -12.42 5.62
N THR A 134 -7.21 -12.76 4.77
CA THR A 134 -6.88 -11.93 3.60
C THR A 134 -7.93 -12.10 2.51
N PRO A 135 -8.33 -11.03 1.82
CA PRO A 135 -9.19 -11.14 0.63
C PRO A 135 -8.57 -12.15 -0.36
N THR A 136 -9.38 -13.05 -0.89
CA THR A 136 -8.94 -13.97 -1.94
C THR A 136 -8.90 -13.24 -3.29
N GLY A 137 -7.88 -13.53 -4.12
CA GLY A 137 -7.71 -12.93 -5.45
C GLY A 137 -6.74 -11.75 -5.46
N ASP A 138 -6.80 -10.96 -6.52
CA ASP A 138 -5.95 -9.79 -6.74
C ASP A 138 -6.51 -8.58 -5.99
N TYR A 139 -5.79 -8.09 -4.99
CA TYR A 139 -6.24 -6.95 -4.18
C TYR A 139 -5.09 -6.09 -3.67
N VAL A 140 -5.44 -4.84 -3.35
CA VAL A 140 -4.57 -3.89 -2.64
C VAL A 140 -5.32 -3.42 -1.39
N THR A 141 -4.63 -3.40 -0.26
CA THR A 141 -5.13 -2.78 0.97
C THR A 141 -4.30 -1.54 1.28
N CYS A 142 -4.98 -0.41 1.35
CA CYS A 142 -4.44 0.90 1.71
C CYS A 142 -5.02 1.32 3.07
N VAL A 143 -4.17 1.75 3.99
CA VAL A 143 -4.62 2.47 5.20
C VAL A 143 -4.14 3.90 5.09
N THR A 144 -5.08 4.84 5.13
CA THR A 144 -4.80 6.28 5.02
C THR A 144 -5.06 7.01 6.32
N SER A 145 -4.33 8.08 6.57
CA SER A 145 -4.61 9.03 7.68
C SER A 145 -5.52 10.18 7.26
N LYS A 146 -5.93 10.25 6.00
CA LYS A 146 -6.92 11.22 5.54
C LYS A 146 -8.24 11.06 6.27
N ALA A 147 -8.96 12.14 6.47
CA ALA A 147 -10.27 12.12 7.12
C ALA A 147 -11.36 11.50 6.22
N ILE A 148 -12.42 11.00 6.86
CA ILE A 148 -13.63 10.57 6.15
C ILE A 148 -14.18 11.76 5.35
N GLY A 149 -14.57 11.52 4.09
CA GLY A 149 -15.03 12.54 3.15
C GLY A 149 -13.93 13.21 2.32
N GLU A 150 -12.65 13.08 2.68
CA GLU A 150 -11.55 13.54 1.84
C GLU A 150 -11.39 12.68 0.59
N VAL A 151 -10.63 13.18 -0.38
CA VAL A 151 -10.43 12.49 -1.66
C VAL A 151 -9.25 11.53 -1.59
N PHE A 152 -9.50 10.28 -1.94
CA PHE A 152 -8.51 9.25 -2.22
C PHE A 152 -8.40 9.05 -3.73
N THR A 153 -7.20 9.08 -4.27
CA THR A 153 -6.96 9.00 -5.72
C THR A 153 -6.25 7.72 -6.10
N ILE A 154 -6.75 7.02 -7.11
CA ILE A 154 -6.17 5.81 -7.68
C ILE A 154 -5.91 6.05 -9.15
N GLY A 155 -4.67 5.87 -9.62
CA GLY A 155 -4.30 5.87 -11.04
C GLY A 155 -4.16 4.45 -11.57
N THR A 156 -4.79 4.16 -12.71
CA THR A 156 -4.71 2.88 -13.42
C THR A 156 -4.54 3.10 -14.93
N THR A 157 -4.09 2.09 -15.68
CA THR A 157 -3.92 2.19 -17.14
C THR A 157 -5.21 2.03 -17.93
N SER A 158 -6.28 1.56 -17.30
CA SER A 158 -7.60 1.38 -17.93
C SER A 158 -8.68 1.32 -16.85
N ASN A 159 -9.91 1.04 -17.24
CA ASN A 159 -11.04 0.82 -16.32
C ASN A 159 -10.95 -0.52 -15.53
N GLU A 160 -9.74 -0.97 -15.24
CA GLU A 160 -9.45 -2.26 -14.61
C GLU A 160 -9.75 -2.33 -13.11
N VAL A 161 -10.13 -1.23 -12.46
CA VAL A 161 -10.55 -1.25 -11.06
C VAL A 161 -11.92 -1.89 -10.96
N ALA A 162 -11.98 -3.16 -10.56
CA ALA A 162 -13.22 -3.93 -10.51
C ALA A 162 -14.09 -3.54 -9.30
N GLU A 163 -13.47 -3.29 -8.14
CA GLU A 163 -14.20 -3.00 -6.90
C GLU A 163 -13.30 -2.17 -5.95
N VAL A 164 -13.86 -1.11 -5.39
CA VAL A 164 -13.23 -0.33 -4.31
C VAL A 164 -14.16 -0.31 -3.12
N SER A 165 -13.70 -0.82 -1.97
CA SER A 165 -14.39 -0.73 -0.70
C SER A 165 -13.69 0.24 0.24
N GLY A 166 -14.44 0.84 1.17
CA GLY A 166 -13.93 1.87 2.08
C GLY A 166 -13.91 3.28 1.47
N ALA A 167 -14.36 3.43 0.22
CA ALA A 167 -14.53 4.73 -0.42
C ALA A 167 -15.60 4.65 -1.53
N VAL A 168 -16.25 5.77 -1.83
CA VAL A 168 -17.29 5.89 -2.84
C VAL A 168 -16.75 6.70 -4.03
N TYR A 169 -16.96 6.17 -5.24
CA TYR A 169 -16.54 6.84 -6.48
C TYR A 169 -17.10 8.26 -6.55
N TYR A 170 -16.25 9.20 -6.93
CA TYR A 170 -16.60 10.62 -7.03
C TYR A 170 -16.41 11.18 -8.45
N SER A 171 -15.25 10.95 -9.05
CA SER A 171 -14.92 11.43 -10.39
C SER A 171 -13.72 10.68 -10.97
N SER A 172 -13.49 10.85 -12.29
CA SER A 172 -12.24 10.40 -12.91
C SER A 172 -11.70 11.48 -13.85
N GLN A 173 -10.39 11.47 -14.06
CA GLN A 173 -9.69 12.35 -15.00
C GLN A 173 -8.58 11.57 -15.70
N GLN A 174 -8.56 11.66 -17.01
CA GLN A 174 -7.43 11.17 -17.81
C GLN A 174 -6.40 12.31 -17.91
N ILE A 175 -5.21 12.11 -17.34
CA ILE A 175 -4.14 13.12 -17.35
C ILE A 175 -3.19 12.89 -18.52
N ASN A 176 -2.90 11.62 -18.83
CA ASN A 176 -2.03 11.22 -19.94
C ASN A 176 -2.73 10.14 -20.78
N PRO A 177 -2.38 9.99 -22.06
CA PRO A 177 -2.84 8.83 -22.83
C PRO A 177 -2.46 7.54 -22.10
N GLY A 178 -3.48 6.75 -21.73
CA GLY A 178 -3.30 5.44 -21.09
C GLY A 178 -3.37 5.42 -19.56
N VAL A 179 -3.40 6.55 -18.84
CA VAL A 179 -3.55 6.57 -17.38
C VAL A 179 -4.80 7.36 -16.98
N ILE A 180 -5.67 6.73 -16.24
CA ILE A 180 -6.89 7.32 -15.69
C ILE A 180 -6.72 7.42 -14.17
N PHE A 181 -6.95 8.61 -13.63
CA PHE A 181 -7.03 8.85 -12.20
C PHE A 181 -8.49 8.86 -11.74
N HIS A 182 -8.83 7.95 -10.85
CA HIS A 182 -10.14 7.80 -10.24
C HIS A 182 -10.10 8.41 -8.84
N ASN A 183 -11.02 9.32 -8.57
CA ASN A 183 -11.16 9.96 -7.28
C ASN A 183 -12.34 9.35 -6.52
N TYR A 184 -12.13 9.06 -5.25
CA TYR A 184 -13.11 8.47 -4.35
C TYR A 184 -13.25 9.32 -3.10
N LYS A 185 -14.45 9.43 -2.55
CA LYS A 185 -14.68 9.98 -1.21
C LYS A 185 -14.51 8.89 -0.17
N ILE A 186 -13.61 9.10 0.78
CA ILE A 186 -13.27 8.14 1.85
C ILE A 186 -14.48 7.92 2.75
N THR A 187 -14.85 6.68 2.98
CA THR A 187 -15.86 6.26 3.97
C THR A 187 -15.26 5.39 5.07
N SER A 188 -14.05 4.87 4.88
CA SER A 188 -13.25 4.14 5.85
C SER A 188 -11.77 4.46 5.64
N GLN A 189 -10.99 4.56 6.70
CA GLN A 189 -9.54 4.75 6.59
C GLN A 189 -8.82 3.51 6.02
N THR A 190 -9.48 2.37 5.97
CA THR A 190 -9.02 1.18 5.25
C THR A 190 -9.76 1.07 3.93
N ILE A 191 -9.02 1.15 2.84
CA ILE A 191 -9.52 1.08 1.47
C ILE A 191 -8.96 -0.19 0.84
N THR A 192 -9.84 -1.01 0.27
CA THR A 192 -9.44 -2.20 -0.49
C THR A 192 -9.81 -2.01 -1.95
N ILE A 193 -8.85 -2.24 -2.84
CA ILE A 193 -9.00 -2.19 -4.30
C ILE A 193 -8.86 -3.62 -4.80
N LYS A 194 -9.85 -4.13 -5.53
CA LYS A 194 -9.80 -5.44 -6.17
C LYS A 194 -9.75 -5.29 -7.68
N GLY A 195 -8.96 -6.11 -8.33
CA GLY A 195 -8.85 -6.13 -9.79
C GLY A 195 -7.48 -6.57 -10.26
N LYS A 196 -7.43 -7.05 -11.49
CA LYS A 196 -6.19 -7.40 -12.19
C LYS A 196 -5.56 -6.12 -12.72
N LEU A 197 -4.64 -5.54 -11.96
CA LEU A 197 -3.95 -4.31 -12.33
C LEU A 197 -2.54 -4.65 -12.83
N THR A 198 -2.14 -4.01 -13.93
CA THR A 198 -0.74 -4.03 -14.41
C THR A 198 0.02 -2.79 -13.95
N TYR A 199 -0.68 -1.68 -13.76
CA TYR A 199 -0.18 -0.41 -13.23
C TYR A 199 -1.07 0.05 -12.09
N LEU A 200 -0.44 0.54 -11.01
CA LEU A 200 -1.14 1.15 -9.89
C LEU A 200 -0.39 2.39 -9.39
N ASN A 201 -1.11 3.49 -9.29
CA ASN A 201 -0.63 4.71 -8.64
C ASN A 201 -1.55 5.08 -7.47
N VAL A 202 -1.00 5.08 -6.26
CA VAL A 202 -1.68 5.50 -5.03
C VAL A 202 -0.90 6.60 -4.30
N SER A 203 -0.18 7.41 -5.06
CA SER A 203 0.62 8.51 -4.53
C SER A 203 -0.24 9.59 -3.88
N ASN A 204 0.36 10.33 -2.93
CA ASN A 204 -0.24 11.50 -2.29
C ASN A 204 -1.60 11.23 -1.60
N ASN A 205 -1.71 10.05 -0.99
CA ASN A 205 -2.91 9.62 -0.27
C ASN A 205 -2.72 9.54 1.25
N GLN A 206 -1.62 10.06 1.79
CA GLN A 206 -1.27 9.98 3.22
C GLN A 206 -1.33 8.53 3.75
N LEU A 207 -0.89 7.57 2.94
CA LEU A 207 -0.90 6.17 3.32
C LEU A 207 0.08 5.90 4.47
N THR A 208 -0.42 5.27 5.51
CA THR A 208 0.39 4.77 6.64
C THR A 208 0.75 3.29 6.46
N ARG A 209 -0.05 2.55 5.68
CA ARG A 209 0.17 1.15 5.33
C ARG A 209 -0.28 0.87 3.91
N LEU A 210 0.50 0.08 3.19
CA LEU A 210 0.19 -0.42 1.85
C LEU A 210 0.56 -1.90 1.76
N MET A 211 -0.40 -2.72 1.36
CA MET A 211 -0.22 -4.13 1.04
C MET A 211 -0.75 -4.38 -0.36
N VAL A 212 0.07 -4.88 -1.24
CA VAL A 212 -0.25 -5.19 -2.64
C VAL A 212 -0.17 -6.70 -2.83
N ASN A 213 -1.27 -7.33 -3.20
CA ASN A 213 -1.35 -8.75 -3.58
C ASN A 213 -1.91 -8.84 -5.00
N ILE A 214 -1.10 -8.48 -5.97
CA ILE A 214 -1.42 -8.55 -7.41
C ILE A 214 -0.21 -9.16 -8.11
N PRO A 215 -0.20 -10.47 -8.36
CA PRO A 215 0.94 -11.17 -8.96
C PRO A 215 1.38 -10.60 -10.31
N GLY A 216 0.44 -10.12 -11.13
CA GLY A 216 0.69 -9.54 -12.46
C GLY A 216 0.99 -8.04 -12.46
N LEU A 217 1.14 -7.38 -11.30
CA LEU A 217 1.48 -5.96 -11.27
C LEU A 217 2.91 -5.73 -11.78
N THR A 218 3.05 -4.90 -12.82
CA THR A 218 4.34 -4.56 -13.43
C THR A 218 4.88 -3.23 -12.94
N GLU A 219 3.99 -2.29 -12.59
CA GLU A 219 4.37 -0.94 -12.15
C GLU A 219 3.59 -0.51 -10.91
N LEU A 220 4.31 -0.08 -9.87
CA LEU A 220 3.74 0.50 -8.64
C LEU A 220 4.32 1.88 -8.39
N VAL A 221 3.43 2.86 -8.21
CA VAL A 221 3.77 4.23 -7.80
C VAL A 221 3.03 4.57 -6.52
N CYS A 222 3.76 4.76 -5.42
CA CYS A 222 3.19 5.13 -4.13
C CYS A 222 3.97 6.24 -3.43
N ASP A 223 4.51 7.16 -4.22
CA ASP A 223 5.26 8.31 -3.73
C ASP A 223 4.42 9.23 -2.84
N LYS A 224 5.09 10.07 -2.05
CA LYS A 224 4.44 11.13 -1.23
C LYS A 224 3.35 10.58 -0.31
N ASN A 225 3.73 9.57 0.46
CA ASN A 225 2.89 8.97 1.48
C ASN A 225 3.63 8.97 2.84
N LEU A 226 3.08 8.30 3.83
CA LEU A 226 3.64 8.21 5.20
C LEU A 226 4.11 6.78 5.50
N LEU A 227 4.44 5.99 4.46
CA LEU A 227 4.77 4.58 4.58
C LEU A 227 6.10 4.38 5.33
N THR A 228 6.07 3.54 6.36
CA THR A 228 7.28 3.07 7.05
C THR A 228 7.76 1.71 6.54
N SER A 229 6.88 0.98 5.87
CA SER A 229 7.14 -0.28 5.17
C SER A 229 6.15 -0.44 4.03
N VAL A 230 6.49 -1.27 3.04
CA VAL A 230 5.61 -1.66 1.94
C VAL A 230 5.72 -3.17 1.72
N THR A 231 4.58 -3.82 1.51
CA THR A 231 4.50 -5.25 1.20
C THR A 231 3.91 -5.42 -0.18
N ILE A 232 4.66 -6.06 -1.08
CA ILE A 232 4.27 -6.25 -2.47
C ILE A 232 4.45 -7.72 -2.83
N ALA A 233 3.37 -8.39 -3.19
CA ALA A 233 3.37 -9.74 -3.73
C ALA A 233 3.13 -9.66 -5.25
N SER A 234 4.21 -9.35 -5.99
CA SER A 234 4.25 -9.40 -7.44
C SER A 234 5.62 -9.90 -7.90
N ASN A 235 5.63 -10.91 -8.75
CA ASN A 235 6.85 -11.43 -9.38
C ASN A 235 7.16 -10.73 -10.72
N ASP A 236 6.24 -9.90 -11.20
CA ASP A 236 6.34 -9.24 -12.51
C ASP A 236 6.75 -7.76 -12.39
N LEU A 237 6.99 -7.28 -11.17
CA LEU A 237 7.30 -5.88 -10.92
C LEU A 237 8.58 -5.45 -11.64
N SER A 238 8.45 -4.54 -12.58
CA SER A 238 9.52 -3.96 -13.40
C SER A 238 9.81 -2.50 -13.04
N SER A 239 8.84 -1.80 -12.45
CA SER A 239 8.94 -0.40 -12.04
C SER A 239 8.38 -0.21 -10.64
N LEU A 240 9.18 0.38 -9.75
CA LEU A 240 8.81 0.68 -8.38
C LEU A 240 9.17 2.12 -8.02
N SER A 241 8.16 2.90 -7.65
CA SER A 241 8.34 4.24 -7.09
C SER A 241 7.73 4.32 -5.68
N VAL A 242 8.59 4.51 -4.69
CA VAL A 242 8.26 4.63 -3.26
C VAL A 242 8.88 5.89 -2.66
N GLY A 243 9.18 6.88 -3.49
CA GLY A 243 9.83 8.12 -3.09
C GLY A 243 8.99 8.95 -2.12
N GLU A 244 9.64 9.85 -1.36
CA GLU A 244 8.97 10.76 -0.42
C GLU A 244 8.05 10.02 0.57
N ASN A 245 8.64 9.02 1.27
CA ASN A 245 8.01 8.22 2.31
C ASN A 245 8.89 8.21 3.59
N GLN A 246 8.67 7.27 4.49
CA GLN A 246 9.41 7.15 5.75
C GLN A 246 10.09 5.78 5.90
N LEU A 247 10.38 5.11 4.76
CA LEU A 247 10.96 3.77 4.72
C LEU A 247 12.36 3.78 5.36
N ARG A 248 12.61 2.82 6.26
CA ARG A 248 13.94 2.55 6.82
C ARG A 248 14.63 1.37 6.13
N HIS A 249 13.83 0.46 5.61
CA HIS A 249 14.26 -0.75 4.91
C HIS A 249 13.39 -0.95 3.66
N LEU A 250 14.01 -1.46 2.60
CA LEU A 250 13.32 -1.83 1.36
C LEU A 250 13.91 -3.15 0.86
N ASN A 251 13.13 -4.23 0.96
CA ASN A 251 13.55 -5.53 0.49
C ASN A 251 13.18 -5.70 -1.00
N LEU A 252 14.19 -5.83 -1.84
CA LEU A 252 14.07 -5.93 -3.30
C LEU A 252 14.34 -7.33 -3.84
N LYS A 253 14.65 -8.31 -2.97
CA LYS A 253 15.08 -9.65 -3.36
C LYS A 253 14.08 -10.37 -4.25
N ASN A 254 12.80 -10.11 -4.09
CA ASN A 254 11.73 -10.77 -4.82
C ASN A 254 11.37 -10.09 -6.16
N TYR A 255 12.09 -9.05 -6.59
CA TYR A 255 11.77 -8.30 -7.82
C TYR A 255 12.91 -8.37 -8.85
N PRO A 256 13.25 -9.57 -9.40
CA PRO A 256 14.38 -9.74 -10.32
C PRO A 256 14.15 -9.09 -11.69
N LYS A 257 12.91 -8.72 -12.02
CA LYS A 257 12.54 -8.02 -13.25
C LYS A 257 12.64 -6.50 -13.16
N LEU A 258 13.01 -5.96 -11.99
CA LEU A 258 13.04 -4.53 -11.75
C LEU A 258 14.06 -3.82 -12.65
N THR A 259 13.59 -2.87 -13.45
CA THR A 259 14.38 -2.02 -14.34
C THR A 259 14.46 -0.57 -13.84
N TYR A 260 13.45 -0.13 -13.12
CA TYR A 260 13.32 1.20 -12.56
C TYR A 260 13.03 1.14 -11.05
N LEU A 261 13.82 1.88 -10.28
CA LEU A 261 13.61 2.06 -8.84
C LEU A 261 13.75 3.53 -8.45
N ASN A 262 12.72 4.09 -7.86
CA ASN A 262 12.76 5.38 -7.17
C ASN A 262 12.43 5.18 -5.68
N CYS A 263 13.42 5.35 -4.83
CA CYS A 263 13.24 5.33 -3.37
C CYS A 263 13.79 6.61 -2.71
N ARG A 264 13.91 7.71 -3.47
CA ARG A 264 14.41 9.00 -2.96
C ARG A 264 13.61 9.50 -1.76
N LYS A 265 14.22 10.38 -0.96
CA LYS A 265 13.55 11.04 0.18
C LYS A 265 12.89 10.03 1.11
N ASN A 266 13.70 9.13 1.64
CA ASN A 266 13.32 8.15 2.65
C ASN A 266 14.32 8.16 3.81
N LYS A 267 14.34 7.12 4.62
CA LYS A 267 15.26 6.96 5.77
C LYS A 267 16.10 5.69 5.64
N ILE A 268 16.32 5.21 4.38
CA ILE A 268 16.99 3.94 4.09
C ILE A 268 18.49 4.08 4.36
N SER A 269 19.02 3.18 5.19
CA SER A 269 20.44 3.16 5.55
C SER A 269 21.24 2.07 4.84
N ASP A 270 20.56 1.05 4.36
CA ASP A 270 21.16 -0.09 3.65
C ASP A 270 20.22 -0.58 2.55
N LEU A 271 20.78 -1.00 1.42
CA LEU A 271 19.99 -1.44 0.26
C LEU A 271 20.74 -2.51 -0.54
N ASP A 272 20.21 -3.72 -0.56
CA ASP A 272 20.72 -4.83 -1.37
C ASP A 272 20.07 -4.83 -2.76
N LEU A 273 20.88 -4.58 -3.79
CA LEU A 273 20.48 -4.57 -5.21
C LEU A 273 20.89 -5.86 -5.95
N SER A 274 21.46 -6.84 -5.27
CA SER A 274 22.09 -8.03 -5.89
C SER A 274 21.13 -8.88 -6.70
N ALA A 275 19.84 -8.92 -6.33
CA ALA A 275 18.80 -9.64 -7.06
C ALA A 275 18.29 -8.91 -8.31
N ASN A 276 18.48 -7.58 -8.41
CA ASN A 276 17.86 -6.71 -9.41
C ASN A 276 18.78 -6.51 -10.62
N LYS A 277 19.18 -7.60 -11.27
CA LYS A 277 20.21 -7.61 -12.34
C LYS A 277 19.82 -6.80 -13.58
N LYS A 278 18.53 -6.54 -13.78
CA LYS A 278 17.96 -5.75 -14.89
C LYS A 278 17.80 -4.27 -14.59
N LEU A 279 18.25 -3.81 -13.41
CA LEU A 279 18.10 -2.42 -13.00
C LEU A 279 18.85 -1.49 -13.96
N VAL A 280 18.13 -0.52 -14.54
CA VAL A 280 18.64 0.47 -15.50
C VAL A 280 18.69 1.85 -14.87
N THR A 281 17.64 2.22 -14.16
CA THR A 281 17.47 3.55 -13.56
C THR A 281 17.23 3.45 -12.07
N PHE A 282 18.03 4.16 -11.29
CA PHE A 282 17.97 4.12 -9.83
C PHE A 282 18.09 5.52 -9.22
N TYR A 283 17.05 5.94 -8.52
CA TYR A 283 16.97 7.17 -7.77
C TYR A 283 16.88 6.87 -6.26
N CYS A 284 17.90 7.25 -5.51
CA CYS A 284 17.97 7.05 -4.05
C CYS A 284 18.46 8.28 -3.28
N GLU A 285 18.42 9.45 -3.91
CA GLU A 285 18.84 10.68 -3.25
C GLU A 285 18.03 10.97 -1.98
N GLU A 286 18.63 11.72 -1.06
CA GLU A 286 18.04 12.10 0.23
C GLU A 286 17.62 10.87 1.05
N ASN A 287 18.59 9.99 1.34
CA ASN A 287 18.47 8.83 2.23
C ASN A 287 19.64 8.82 3.26
N LYS A 288 19.93 7.68 3.86
CA LYS A 288 21.01 7.50 4.84
C LYS A 288 21.99 6.41 4.41
N LEU A 289 22.08 6.14 3.11
CA LEU A 289 22.95 5.10 2.56
C LEU A 289 24.42 5.44 2.81
N THR A 290 25.19 4.47 3.29
CA THR A 290 26.63 4.61 3.51
C THR A 290 27.47 3.95 2.42
N SER A 291 26.89 3.05 1.64
CA SER A 291 27.51 2.30 0.55
C SER A 291 26.48 1.89 -0.48
N LEU A 292 26.93 1.67 -1.73
CA LEU A 292 26.15 1.06 -2.82
C LEU A 292 27.06 0.11 -3.61
N ASP A 293 26.55 -1.10 -3.89
CA ASP A 293 27.25 -2.09 -4.70
C ASP A 293 26.44 -2.45 -5.95
N PHE A 294 26.98 -2.13 -7.14
CA PHE A 294 26.38 -2.40 -8.44
C PHE A 294 27.01 -3.59 -9.17
N SER A 295 27.79 -4.44 -8.48
CA SER A 295 28.49 -5.56 -9.09
C SER A 295 27.58 -6.49 -9.89
N ASN A 296 26.32 -6.62 -9.48
CA ASN A 296 25.31 -7.46 -10.13
C ASN A 296 24.43 -6.71 -11.15
N ASN A 297 24.51 -5.37 -11.22
CA ASN A 297 23.58 -4.52 -11.98
C ASN A 297 24.25 -4.05 -13.29
N LYS A 298 24.52 -4.95 -14.24
CA LYS A 298 25.31 -4.65 -15.44
C LYS A 298 24.60 -3.70 -16.42
N GLU A 299 23.26 -3.63 -16.33
CA GLU A 299 22.43 -2.78 -17.18
C GLU A 299 22.29 -1.35 -16.63
N ILE A 300 22.68 -1.09 -15.37
CA ILE A 300 22.50 0.22 -14.71
C ILE A 300 23.13 1.34 -15.56
N SER A 301 22.38 2.40 -15.82
CA SER A 301 22.80 3.51 -16.69
C SER A 301 22.56 4.89 -16.08
N VAL A 302 21.57 5.02 -15.19
CA VAL A 302 21.21 6.28 -14.56
C VAL A 302 21.14 6.07 -13.05
N ILE A 303 21.92 6.85 -12.31
CA ILE A 303 21.97 6.79 -10.85
C ILE A 303 21.89 8.22 -10.29
N THR A 304 20.98 8.43 -9.33
CA THR A 304 21.00 9.63 -8.48
C THR A 304 21.12 9.17 -7.03
N CYS A 305 22.26 9.42 -6.41
CA CYS A 305 22.55 8.99 -5.04
C CYS A 305 23.09 10.12 -4.15
N CYS A 306 22.96 11.38 -4.57
CA CYS A 306 23.36 12.54 -3.76
C CYS A 306 22.55 12.63 -2.46
N SER A 307 23.03 13.45 -1.52
CA SER A 307 22.37 13.65 -0.21
C SER A 307 22.14 12.35 0.55
N ASN A 308 23.20 11.53 0.60
CA ASN A 308 23.31 10.32 1.41
C ASN A 308 24.51 10.45 2.38
N GLN A 309 25.11 9.38 2.81
CA GLN A 309 26.29 9.33 3.69
C GLN A 309 27.40 8.47 3.09
N ILE A 310 27.46 8.38 1.74
CA ILE A 310 28.42 7.53 1.05
C ILE A 310 29.80 8.21 1.02
N SER A 311 30.76 7.64 1.72
CA SER A 311 32.11 8.20 1.86
C SER A 311 33.15 7.10 2.03
N GLY A 312 34.44 7.43 1.98
CA GLY A 312 35.53 6.49 2.26
C GLY A 312 35.41 5.17 1.48
N GLU A 313 35.32 4.04 2.21
CA GLU A 313 35.19 2.69 1.63
C GLU A 313 33.85 2.50 0.90
N GLY A 314 32.77 3.11 1.38
CA GLY A 314 31.46 3.05 0.71
C GLY A 314 31.51 3.69 -0.68
N MET A 315 32.18 4.83 -0.82
CA MET A 315 32.41 5.47 -2.13
C MET A 315 33.37 4.66 -3.00
N GLN A 316 34.36 4.01 -2.38
CA GLN A 316 35.28 3.12 -3.10
C GLN A 316 34.55 1.88 -3.65
N THR A 317 33.64 1.30 -2.86
CA THR A 317 32.77 0.18 -3.28
C THR A 317 31.89 0.59 -4.46
N LEU A 318 31.23 1.75 -4.38
CA LEU A 318 30.45 2.31 -5.47
C LEU A 318 31.29 2.45 -6.74
N ALA A 319 32.45 3.12 -6.67
CA ALA A 319 33.34 3.35 -7.81
C ALA A 319 33.85 2.04 -8.42
N ASN A 320 34.14 1.03 -7.58
CA ASN A 320 34.62 -0.28 -8.03
C ASN A 320 33.53 -1.09 -8.73
N SER A 321 32.32 -1.08 -8.21
CA SER A 321 31.21 -1.95 -8.62
C SER A 321 30.47 -1.46 -9.87
N LEU A 322 30.56 -0.18 -10.23
CA LEU A 322 29.96 0.35 -11.45
C LEU A 322 30.42 -0.44 -12.69
N PRO A 323 29.50 -0.86 -13.57
CA PRO A 323 29.88 -1.53 -14.81
C PRO A 323 30.57 -0.57 -15.76
N GLU A 324 31.47 -1.11 -16.60
CA GLU A 324 32.05 -0.34 -17.72
C GLU A 324 30.97 -0.05 -18.76
N LYS A 325 30.94 1.19 -19.24
CA LYS A 325 30.07 1.66 -20.32
C LYS A 325 30.90 1.81 -21.61
N LYS A 326 30.30 2.33 -22.66
CA LYS A 326 30.98 2.68 -23.90
C LYS A 326 30.88 4.17 -24.14
N ASN A 327 31.84 4.74 -24.88
CA ASN A 327 31.79 6.17 -25.20
C ASN A 327 30.48 6.60 -25.91
N SER A 328 29.94 5.70 -26.75
CA SER A 328 28.66 5.91 -27.44
C SER A 328 27.41 5.79 -26.56
N ASN A 329 27.54 5.24 -25.35
CA ASN A 329 26.41 5.04 -24.40
C ASN A 329 26.94 5.14 -22.97
N ARG A 330 27.21 6.37 -22.54
CA ARG A 330 27.79 6.67 -21.23
C ARG A 330 26.74 6.52 -20.13
N GLY A 331 27.18 6.04 -18.98
CA GLY A 331 26.35 6.08 -17.78
C GLY A 331 26.25 7.50 -17.20
N GLN A 332 25.20 7.78 -16.46
CA GLN A 332 24.98 9.07 -15.80
C GLN A 332 24.86 8.84 -14.28
N ILE A 333 25.63 9.59 -13.49
CA ILE A 333 25.56 9.50 -12.04
C ILE A 333 25.62 10.89 -11.38
N VAL A 334 24.67 11.16 -10.48
CA VAL A 334 24.68 12.33 -9.59
C VAL A 334 25.16 11.89 -8.22
N LEU A 335 26.40 12.25 -7.88
CA LEU A 335 27.04 11.84 -6.62
C LEU A 335 26.76 12.79 -5.46
N VAL A 336 26.76 14.09 -5.72
CA VAL A 336 26.61 15.12 -4.69
C VAL A 336 25.66 16.22 -5.15
N ASP A 337 24.98 16.83 -4.18
CA ASP A 337 24.12 18.00 -4.40
C ASP A 337 24.79 19.24 -3.79
N LYS A 338 25.02 20.26 -4.62
CA LYS A 338 25.64 21.52 -4.22
C LYS A 338 24.66 22.70 -4.13
N ARG A 339 23.37 22.43 -4.23
CA ARG A 339 22.36 23.49 -4.08
C ARG A 339 22.38 24.08 -2.67
N THR A 340 22.13 25.37 -2.58
CA THR A 340 22.03 26.06 -1.28
C THR A 340 20.88 25.45 -0.46
N GLY A 341 21.13 25.14 0.80
CA GLY A 341 20.15 24.60 1.72
C GLY A 341 19.99 23.07 1.67
N VAL A 342 20.71 22.36 0.79
CA VAL A 342 20.74 20.89 0.77
C VAL A 342 21.84 20.39 1.71
N THR A 343 21.49 19.40 2.56
CA THR A 343 22.48 18.70 3.38
C THR A 343 23.07 17.56 2.56
N GLU A 344 24.35 17.69 2.19
CA GLU A 344 25.08 16.68 1.44
C GLU A 344 26.08 15.95 2.38
N GLY A 345 25.91 14.63 2.50
CA GLY A 345 26.79 13.79 3.32
C GLY A 345 27.75 12.93 2.48
N ASN A 346 27.56 12.85 1.17
CA ASN A 346 28.48 12.11 0.31
C ASN A 346 29.80 12.87 0.12
N THR A 347 30.88 12.14 0.18
CA THR A 347 32.22 12.67 -0.15
C THR A 347 32.97 11.70 -1.05
N TYR A 348 33.79 12.22 -1.94
CA TYR A 348 34.67 11.43 -2.80
C TYR A 348 36.01 12.12 -3.02
N THR A 349 37.04 11.31 -3.28
CA THR A 349 38.37 11.79 -3.72
C THR A 349 38.43 11.89 -5.24
N ASP A 350 39.42 12.64 -5.76
CA ASP A 350 39.65 12.74 -7.20
C ASP A 350 39.99 11.37 -7.81
N ALA A 351 40.68 10.49 -7.07
CA ALA A 351 40.97 9.13 -7.51
C ALA A 351 39.68 8.30 -7.68
N GLN A 352 38.74 8.37 -6.74
CA GLN A 352 37.45 7.69 -6.84
C GLN A 352 36.63 8.23 -8.00
N LYS A 353 36.56 9.55 -8.17
CA LYS A 353 35.90 10.17 -9.31
C LYS A 353 36.54 9.76 -10.64
N SER A 354 37.86 9.79 -10.73
CA SER A 354 38.60 9.38 -11.96
C SER A 354 38.28 7.92 -12.31
N LYS A 355 38.17 7.03 -11.33
CA LYS A 355 37.80 5.64 -11.53
C LYS A 355 36.41 5.49 -12.16
N ILE A 356 35.45 6.29 -11.71
CA ILE A 356 34.08 6.32 -12.26
C ILE A 356 34.10 6.84 -13.70
N VAL A 357 34.80 7.94 -13.96
CA VAL A 357 34.90 8.55 -15.28
C VAL A 357 35.61 7.62 -16.28
N ASN A 358 36.65 6.90 -15.84
CA ASN A 358 37.39 5.94 -16.69
C ASN A 358 36.54 4.74 -17.13
N LYS A 359 35.41 4.48 -16.42
CA LYS A 359 34.42 3.49 -16.83
C LYS A 359 33.32 4.07 -17.73
N TRP A 360 33.53 5.23 -18.30
CA TRP A 360 32.60 5.93 -19.21
C TRP A 360 31.29 6.36 -18.49
N TRP A 361 31.40 6.85 -17.25
CA TRP A 361 30.29 7.48 -16.53
C TRP A 361 30.48 8.99 -16.50
N ASP A 362 29.40 9.74 -16.79
CA ASP A 362 29.34 11.18 -16.59
C ASP A 362 28.92 11.48 -15.16
N VAL A 363 29.81 12.15 -14.44
CA VAL A 363 29.60 12.52 -13.03
C VAL A 363 29.03 13.93 -12.97
N TYR A 364 27.79 14.01 -12.55
CA TYR A 364 27.09 15.27 -12.33
C TYR A 364 27.09 15.67 -10.87
N LYS A 365 27.00 16.98 -10.66
CA LYS A 365 26.69 17.58 -9.37
C LYS A 365 25.24 18.05 -9.44
N GLY A 366 24.44 17.80 -8.43
CA GLY A 366 23.09 18.32 -8.34
C GLY A 366 23.15 19.84 -8.43
N SER A 367 22.51 20.40 -9.43
CA SER A 367 22.29 21.83 -9.66
C SER A 367 20.89 21.98 -10.24
N ASP A 368 20.32 23.15 -10.19
CA ASP A 368 18.97 23.41 -10.70
C ASP A 368 18.75 22.98 -12.16
N ASN A 369 19.84 22.90 -12.93
CA ASN A 369 19.82 22.43 -14.32
C ASN A 369 19.97 20.90 -14.45
N GLY A 370 20.63 20.20 -13.52
CA GLY A 370 20.86 18.74 -13.55
C GLY A 370 19.58 17.93 -13.32
N HIS A 371 18.71 18.39 -12.43
CA HIS A 371 17.40 17.75 -12.22
C HIS A 371 16.43 17.95 -13.40
N LYS A 372 16.57 18.99 -14.19
CA LYS A 372 15.78 19.16 -15.43
C LYS A 372 16.11 18.10 -16.48
N LEU A 373 17.40 17.75 -16.65
CA LEU A 373 17.81 16.71 -17.59
C LEU A 373 17.30 15.32 -17.19
N ILE A 374 17.35 14.98 -15.91
CA ILE A 374 16.86 13.70 -15.40
C ILE A 374 15.30 13.66 -15.38
N GLY A 375 14.65 14.78 -15.11
CA GLY A 375 13.19 14.91 -15.17
C GLY A 375 12.60 14.78 -16.58
N TYR A 376 13.32 15.25 -17.61
CA TYR A 376 12.88 15.13 -19.01
C TYR A 376 13.00 13.70 -19.56
N ILE A 377 13.97 12.92 -19.09
CA ILE A 377 14.07 11.48 -19.45
C ILE A 377 12.92 10.68 -18.83
N LEU A 378 12.43 11.05 -17.65
CA LEU A 378 11.28 10.41 -17.01
C LEU A 378 9.97 10.58 -17.83
N VAL A 379 9.77 11.74 -18.46
CA VAL A 379 8.57 12.00 -19.28
C VAL A 379 8.62 11.25 -20.61
N ILE A 380 9.82 11.03 -21.18
CA ILE A 380 9.97 10.36 -22.47
C ILE A 380 9.86 8.82 -22.34
N THR A 381 10.28 8.22 -21.24
CA THR A 381 10.18 6.77 -21.04
C THR A 381 8.75 6.29 -20.74
N ILE A 382 7.89 7.17 -20.24
CA ILE A 382 6.45 6.89 -20.06
C ILE A 382 5.63 7.15 -21.34
N ILE A 383 6.17 7.88 -22.32
CA ILE A 383 5.45 8.27 -23.56
C ILE A 383 5.76 7.34 -24.75
N VAL A 384 6.76 6.44 -24.66
CA VAL A 384 7.16 5.57 -25.76
C VAL A 384 7.05 4.09 -25.35
N LYS A 385 5.86 3.69 -24.93
CA LYS A 385 5.40 2.28 -25.02
C LYS A 385 3.90 2.23 -25.13
#